data_89120df2481bdd77071d4d0cc4668956
#
_entry.id   89120df2481bdd77071d4d0cc4668956
#
_cell.length_a   1.000
_cell.length_b   1.000
_cell.length_c   1.000
_cell.angle_alpha   90.00
_cell.angle_beta   90.00
_cell.angle_gamma   90.00
#
_symmetry.space_group_name_H-M   'P 1'
#
loop_
_entity.id
_entity.type
_entity.pdbx_description
1 polymer ?
#
loop_
_entity_poly.entity_id
_entity_poly.type
_entity_poly.pdbx_seq_one_letter_code
_entity_poly.pdbx_strand_id
1 'polypeptide(L)'
;MQKRYTSIWFPFLLTDWWAKRNPQFSDRPVVFVAKAHGRLIVSTTNTAAQKHGIHQGVVAADAKAIVPGLIALDEIPGKAEQLLTSIGDWCIRFSPAVAMDFPDGLVLDSSGCAHLWGGEEKYLTHIASQFHKLRYNVRLGIADTIGMAWAAARFSTNPIVAPNHQATAISLMPPAALRLDDDTRERLHKLGFRTVGSFLNIKRSALRRRFGERLLQRLDQTLGWEREALVPLQPVAPYEERLPCLEPITTRTGIEIALQRLLDGLCSRLRNEGLGLRNASVTCYRVDNKIETIEVNTGSPSNNPHHLFRLFELKITEVRPALGIELFVLTAVNVEPVRLNQE
;
A
#
# COMPACT_ATOMS: atom_id res chain seq x y z
N MET A 1 -18.94 12.90 11.81
CA MET A 1 -18.48 11.52 11.86
C MET A 1 -17.13 11.51 12.57
N GLN A 2 -16.92 10.64 13.56
CA GLN A 2 -15.67 10.56 14.30
C GLN A 2 -14.57 10.02 13.39
N LYS A 3 -13.40 10.67 13.38
CA LYS A 3 -12.26 10.21 12.60
C LYS A 3 -11.61 9.01 13.28
N ARG A 4 -11.30 7.99 12.49
CA ARG A 4 -10.57 6.79 12.92
C ARG A 4 -9.54 6.44 11.88
N TYR A 5 -8.32 6.19 12.29
CA TYR A 5 -7.21 5.82 11.41
C TYR A 5 -6.65 4.46 11.83
N THR A 6 -6.34 3.64 10.85
CA THR A 6 -5.69 2.34 11.07
C THR A 6 -4.28 2.39 10.51
N SER A 7 -3.28 2.15 11.33
CA SER A 7 -1.90 1.93 10.90
C SER A 7 -1.63 0.44 10.75
N ILE A 8 -1.02 0.06 9.63
CA ILE A 8 -0.53 -1.29 9.36
C ILE A 8 0.99 -1.20 9.29
N TRP A 9 1.67 -1.87 10.20
CA TRP A 9 3.13 -1.93 10.24
C TRP A 9 3.63 -3.31 9.81
N PHE A 10 4.60 -3.32 8.92
CA PHE A 10 5.26 -4.51 8.37
C PHE A 10 6.70 -4.59 8.90
N PRO A 11 6.94 -5.09 10.11
CA PRO A 11 8.27 -5.10 10.72
C PRO A 11 9.31 -5.88 9.90
N PHE A 12 8.85 -6.76 9.01
CA PHE A 12 9.66 -7.67 8.22
C PHE A 12 9.36 -7.59 6.72
N LEU A 13 8.95 -6.43 6.21
CA LEU A 13 8.44 -6.25 4.83
C LEU A 13 9.31 -6.93 3.76
N LEU A 14 10.60 -6.60 3.71
CA LEU A 14 11.52 -7.13 2.70
C LEU A 14 11.86 -8.61 2.94
N THR A 15 12.06 -9.01 4.18
CA THR A 15 12.39 -10.39 4.52
C THR A 15 11.20 -11.33 4.33
N ASP A 16 9.97 -10.91 4.63
CA ASP A 16 8.75 -11.66 4.34
C ASP A 16 8.54 -11.81 2.82
N TRP A 17 8.76 -10.71 2.07
CA TRP A 17 8.69 -10.75 0.61
C TRP A 17 9.70 -11.73 0.01
N TRP A 18 10.93 -11.77 0.52
CA TRP A 18 11.97 -12.67 0.06
C TRP A 18 11.68 -14.12 0.47
N ALA A 19 11.26 -14.36 1.71
CA ALA A 19 10.95 -15.68 2.24
C ALA A 19 9.84 -16.40 1.44
N LYS A 20 8.84 -15.65 0.92
CA LYS A 20 7.80 -16.21 0.04
C LYS A 20 8.36 -16.85 -1.23
N ARG A 21 9.47 -16.33 -1.75
CA ARG A 21 10.14 -16.82 -2.97
C ARG A 21 11.20 -17.87 -2.67
N ASN A 22 11.61 -17.97 -1.40
CA ASN A 22 12.66 -18.85 -0.93
C ASN A 22 12.18 -19.62 0.32
N PRO A 23 11.09 -20.41 0.23
CA PRO A 23 10.46 -21.04 1.38
C PRO A 23 11.39 -21.98 2.17
N GLN A 24 12.42 -22.53 1.51
CA GLN A 24 13.44 -23.37 2.13
C GLN A 24 14.32 -22.63 3.17
N PHE A 25 14.27 -21.31 3.20
CA PHE A 25 15.02 -20.47 4.14
C PHE A 25 14.13 -19.72 5.15
N SER A 26 12.84 -20.03 5.21
CA SER A 26 11.87 -19.30 6.07
C SER A 26 12.27 -19.28 7.54
N ASP A 27 12.89 -20.34 8.04
CA ASP A 27 13.29 -20.48 9.45
C ASP A 27 14.74 -20.06 9.72
N ARG A 28 15.49 -19.67 8.68
CA ARG A 28 16.88 -19.22 8.83
C ARG A 28 16.96 -17.74 9.13
N PRO A 29 17.99 -17.30 9.89
CA PRO A 29 18.28 -15.88 10.08
C PRO A 29 18.63 -15.22 8.74
N VAL A 30 17.83 -14.23 8.34
CA VAL A 30 17.98 -13.46 7.10
C VAL A 30 17.99 -11.97 7.43
N VAL A 31 18.90 -11.25 6.81
CA VAL A 31 18.96 -9.78 6.91
C VAL A 31 19.15 -9.17 5.53
N PHE A 32 18.64 -7.97 5.33
CA PHE A 32 19.07 -7.10 4.24
C PHE A 32 20.10 -6.12 4.78
N VAL A 33 21.06 -5.78 3.94
CA VAL A 33 22.15 -4.85 4.28
C VAL A 33 22.22 -3.71 3.29
N ALA A 34 22.49 -2.52 3.77
CA ALA A 34 22.69 -1.31 2.99
C ALA A 34 24.03 -0.66 3.33
N LYS A 35 24.60 0.11 2.39
CA LYS A 35 25.79 0.92 2.66
C LYS A 35 25.40 2.17 3.41
N ALA A 36 25.97 2.37 4.60
CA ALA A 36 25.84 3.60 5.37
C ALA A 36 27.17 3.93 6.01
N HIS A 37 27.61 5.19 5.90
CA HIS A 37 28.89 5.69 6.45
C HIS A 37 30.11 4.81 6.12
N GLY A 38 30.19 4.30 4.89
CA GLY A 38 31.30 3.45 4.42
C GLY A 38 31.28 2.01 4.94
N ARG A 39 30.24 1.60 5.65
CA ARG A 39 30.08 0.23 6.18
C ARG A 39 28.77 -0.39 5.68
N LEU A 40 28.73 -1.72 5.66
CA LEU A 40 27.47 -2.46 5.45
C LEU A 40 26.77 -2.57 6.79
N ILE A 41 25.55 -2.04 6.84
CA ILE A 41 24.71 -2.03 8.04
C ILE A 41 23.44 -2.82 7.75
N VAL A 42 22.96 -3.57 8.71
CA VAL A 42 21.67 -4.28 8.66
C VAL A 42 20.55 -3.25 8.55
N SER A 43 19.84 -3.26 7.44
CA SER A 43 18.68 -2.38 7.18
C SER A 43 17.36 -3.04 7.57
N THR A 44 17.24 -4.36 7.40
CA THR A 44 16.03 -5.12 7.76
C THR A 44 16.43 -6.52 8.24
N THR A 45 15.67 -7.05 9.18
CA THR A 45 15.88 -8.39 9.75
C THR A 45 14.61 -9.22 9.61
N ASN A 46 14.71 -10.55 9.75
CA ASN A 46 13.55 -11.40 10.00
C ASN A 46 13.44 -11.79 11.49
N THR A 47 12.35 -12.43 11.86
CA THR A 47 12.13 -12.91 13.23
C THR A 47 13.24 -13.83 13.74
N ALA A 48 13.78 -14.69 12.88
CA ALA A 48 14.86 -15.60 13.25
C ALA A 48 16.15 -14.85 13.59
N ALA A 49 16.53 -13.84 12.80
CA ALA A 49 17.69 -12.99 13.09
C ALA A 49 17.50 -12.19 14.38
N GLN A 50 16.29 -11.65 14.64
CA GLN A 50 16.00 -10.91 15.87
C GLN A 50 16.13 -11.77 17.13
N LYS A 51 15.73 -13.04 17.08
CA LYS A 51 15.89 -13.99 18.20
C LYS A 51 17.36 -14.19 18.59
N HIS A 52 18.29 -13.98 17.67
CA HIS A 52 19.74 -14.02 17.92
C HIS A 52 20.33 -12.63 18.26
N GLY A 53 19.48 -11.63 18.54
CA GLY A 53 19.93 -10.27 18.92
C GLY A 53 20.38 -9.40 17.76
N ILE A 54 20.15 -9.81 16.50
CA ILE A 54 20.49 -8.99 15.34
C ILE A 54 19.33 -8.02 15.07
N HIS A 55 19.63 -6.73 15.16
CA HIS A 55 18.68 -5.65 14.95
C HIS A 55 19.13 -4.72 13.82
N GLN A 56 18.23 -3.90 13.33
CA GLN A 56 18.55 -2.83 12.39
C GLN A 56 19.64 -1.91 12.98
N GLY A 57 20.58 -1.47 12.14
CA GLY A 57 21.69 -0.61 12.53
C GLY A 57 22.97 -1.37 12.96
N VAL A 58 22.91 -2.69 13.16
CA VAL A 58 24.09 -3.52 13.45
C VAL A 58 24.97 -3.62 12.22
N VAL A 59 26.30 -3.57 12.41
CA VAL A 59 27.25 -3.79 11.30
C VAL A 59 27.14 -5.24 10.79
N ALA A 60 27.08 -5.43 9.49
CA ALA A 60 26.87 -6.75 8.88
C ALA A 60 27.96 -7.77 9.25
N ALA A 61 29.20 -7.32 9.42
CA ALA A 61 30.30 -8.18 9.88
C ALA A 61 30.08 -8.69 11.30
N ASP A 62 29.65 -7.82 12.21
CA ASP A 62 29.33 -8.17 13.58
C ASP A 62 28.14 -9.14 13.65
N ALA A 63 27.11 -8.88 12.84
CA ALA A 63 25.95 -9.76 12.74
C ALA A 63 26.34 -11.17 12.26
N LYS A 64 27.25 -11.29 11.27
CA LYS A 64 27.80 -12.59 10.80
C LYS A 64 28.68 -13.28 11.85
N ALA A 65 29.38 -12.51 12.67
CA ALA A 65 30.19 -13.07 13.77
C ALA A 65 29.29 -13.65 14.87
N ILE A 66 28.15 -13.00 15.15
CA ILE A 66 27.14 -13.49 16.12
C ILE A 66 26.44 -14.76 15.58
N VAL A 67 26.11 -14.78 14.30
CA VAL A 67 25.39 -15.89 13.64
C VAL A 67 26.14 -16.31 12.36
N PRO A 68 27.02 -17.32 12.42
CA PRO A 68 27.80 -17.76 11.26
C PRO A 68 26.97 -18.23 10.05
N GLY A 69 25.76 -18.71 10.30
CA GLY A 69 24.79 -19.13 9.26
C GLY A 69 23.86 -18.02 8.76
N LEU A 70 24.12 -16.75 9.08
CA LEU A 70 23.33 -15.61 8.67
C LEU A 70 23.33 -15.41 7.15
N ILE A 71 22.15 -15.35 6.56
CA ILE A 71 21.98 -14.98 5.16
C ILE A 71 21.87 -13.45 5.08
N ALA A 72 22.90 -12.82 4.52
CA ALA A 72 22.93 -11.37 4.30
C ALA A 72 22.72 -11.09 2.81
N LEU A 73 21.70 -10.32 2.48
CA LEU A 73 21.29 -9.94 1.13
C LEU A 73 21.47 -8.43 0.96
N ASP A 74 21.90 -8.01 -0.21
CA ASP A 74 21.97 -6.60 -0.52
C ASP A 74 20.55 -6.02 -0.66
N GLU A 75 20.34 -4.83 -0.09
CA GLU A 75 19.08 -4.12 -0.24
C GLU A 75 18.87 -3.71 -1.71
N ILE A 76 17.65 -3.92 -2.19
CA ILE A 76 17.24 -3.54 -3.55
C ILE A 76 16.61 -2.15 -3.46
N PRO A 77 17.25 -1.11 -4.00
CA PRO A 77 16.71 0.25 -3.97
C PRO A 77 15.30 0.33 -4.54
N GLY A 78 14.42 1.07 -3.86
CA GLY A 78 13.01 1.25 -4.28
C GLY A 78 12.10 0.03 -4.07
N LYS A 79 12.64 -1.13 -3.63
CA LYS A 79 11.82 -2.35 -3.49
C LYS A 79 10.78 -2.25 -2.38
N ALA A 80 11.12 -1.66 -1.25
CA ALA A 80 10.17 -1.44 -0.15
C ALA A 80 9.00 -0.53 -0.62
N GLU A 81 9.32 0.54 -1.33
CA GLU A 81 8.33 1.46 -1.90
C GLU A 81 7.39 0.76 -2.89
N GLN A 82 7.95 0.00 -3.84
CA GLN A 82 7.17 -0.79 -4.79
C GLN A 82 6.23 -1.79 -4.09
N LEU A 83 6.71 -2.45 -3.04
CA LEU A 83 5.90 -3.39 -2.27
C LEU A 83 4.78 -2.67 -1.52
N LEU A 84 5.08 -1.55 -0.85
CA LEU A 84 4.07 -0.78 -0.13
C LEU A 84 3.02 -0.22 -1.07
N THR A 85 3.38 0.26 -2.26
CA THR A 85 2.44 0.71 -3.28
C THR A 85 1.48 -0.43 -3.67
N SER A 86 2.02 -1.59 -4.04
CA SER A 86 1.20 -2.75 -4.43
C SER A 86 0.31 -3.27 -3.29
N ILE A 87 0.82 -3.26 -2.05
CA ILE A 87 0.05 -3.65 -0.87
C ILE A 87 -1.01 -2.58 -0.56
N GLY A 88 -0.68 -1.31 -0.74
CA GLY A 88 -1.60 -0.20 -0.53
C GLY A 88 -2.79 -0.23 -1.49
N ASP A 89 -2.54 -0.46 -2.78
CA ASP A 89 -3.58 -0.67 -3.79
C ASP A 89 -4.48 -1.85 -3.41
N TRP A 90 -3.88 -2.93 -2.92
CA TRP A 90 -4.64 -4.08 -2.43
C TRP A 90 -5.47 -3.75 -1.18
N CYS A 91 -5.02 -2.81 -0.31
CA CYS A 91 -5.71 -2.39 0.91
C CYS A 91 -6.92 -1.47 0.66
N ILE A 92 -7.13 -0.96 -0.56
CA ILE A 92 -8.30 -0.14 -0.92
C ILE A 92 -9.61 -0.87 -0.62
N ARG A 93 -9.61 -2.20 -0.61
CA ARG A 93 -10.76 -3.04 -0.20
C ARG A 93 -11.17 -2.87 1.26
N PHE A 94 -10.30 -2.35 2.12
CA PHE A 94 -10.56 -2.13 3.54
C PHE A 94 -10.93 -0.68 3.86
N SER A 95 -10.44 0.25 3.07
CA SER A 95 -10.71 1.68 3.20
C SER A 95 -10.48 2.38 1.86
N PRO A 96 -11.34 3.32 1.45
CA PRO A 96 -11.16 4.08 0.21
C PRO A 96 -9.96 5.03 0.24
N ALA A 97 -9.41 5.33 1.42
CA ALA A 97 -8.27 6.23 1.57
C ALA A 97 -7.13 5.50 2.29
N VAL A 98 -6.15 5.07 1.50
CA VAL A 98 -4.93 4.38 1.94
C VAL A 98 -3.74 5.24 1.59
N ALA A 99 -2.83 5.48 2.53
CA ALA A 99 -1.59 6.22 2.31
C ALA A 99 -0.37 5.39 2.72
N MET A 100 0.76 5.63 2.06
CA MET A 100 2.02 5.04 2.45
C MET A 100 2.60 5.74 3.69
N ASP A 101 3.12 4.96 4.62
CA ASP A 101 3.88 5.39 5.79
C ASP A 101 5.27 4.75 5.74
N PHE A 102 6.15 5.39 4.96
CA PHE A 102 7.50 4.88 4.75
C PHE A 102 8.30 4.72 6.05
N PRO A 103 9.22 3.71 6.11
CA PRO A 103 9.60 2.77 5.04
C PRO A 103 8.81 1.45 5.06
N ASP A 104 7.96 1.21 6.05
CA ASP A 104 7.46 -0.12 6.38
C ASP A 104 5.99 -0.15 6.83
N GLY A 105 5.20 0.83 6.45
CA GLY A 105 3.82 0.94 6.90
C GLY A 105 2.83 1.50 5.88
N LEU A 106 1.56 1.34 6.23
CA LEU A 106 0.42 1.98 5.57
C LEU A 106 -0.48 2.62 6.62
N VAL A 107 -1.17 3.68 6.23
CA VAL A 107 -2.23 4.31 7.03
C VAL A 107 -3.52 4.34 6.23
N LEU A 108 -4.60 3.89 6.85
CA LEU A 108 -5.94 3.87 6.27
C LEU A 108 -6.83 4.87 7.03
N ASP A 109 -7.60 5.70 6.32
CA ASP A 109 -8.74 6.40 6.94
C ASP A 109 -9.88 5.39 7.08
N SER A 110 -9.98 4.77 8.24
CA SER A 110 -10.98 3.75 8.56
C SER A 110 -12.28 4.34 9.13
N SER A 111 -12.44 5.68 9.06
CA SER A 111 -13.65 6.38 9.52
C SER A 111 -14.88 5.80 8.83
N GLY A 112 -15.80 5.25 9.60
CA GLY A 112 -17.02 4.64 9.07
C GLY A 112 -16.83 3.29 8.35
N CYS A 113 -15.62 2.69 8.32
CA CYS A 113 -15.42 1.40 7.67
C CYS A 113 -15.66 0.21 8.61
N ALA A 114 -15.24 0.33 9.87
CA ALA A 114 -15.23 -0.80 10.80
C ALA A 114 -16.60 -1.44 11.06
N HIS A 115 -17.70 -0.67 10.92
CA HIS A 115 -19.05 -1.21 11.10
C HIS A 115 -19.42 -2.27 10.05
N LEU A 116 -18.87 -2.17 8.82
CA LEU A 116 -19.10 -3.16 7.76
C LEU A 116 -18.54 -4.55 8.12
N TRP A 117 -17.64 -4.58 9.09
CA TRP A 117 -16.96 -5.79 9.56
C TRP A 117 -17.44 -6.24 10.94
N GLY A 118 -18.41 -5.52 11.53
CA GLY A 118 -18.95 -5.80 12.86
C GLY A 118 -18.09 -5.25 14.00
N GLY A 119 -17.43 -4.12 13.78
CA GLY A 119 -16.65 -3.37 14.75
C GLY A 119 -15.14 -3.40 14.53
N GLU A 120 -14.42 -2.56 15.29
CA GLU A 120 -12.97 -2.34 15.11
C GLU A 120 -12.15 -3.61 15.37
N GLU A 121 -12.50 -4.41 16.36
CA GLU A 121 -11.80 -5.65 16.69
C GLU A 121 -11.87 -6.66 15.54
N LYS A 122 -13.07 -6.90 15.02
CA LYS A 122 -13.26 -7.80 13.88
C LYS A 122 -12.60 -7.27 12.61
N TYR A 123 -12.66 -5.96 12.40
CA TYR A 123 -11.99 -5.29 11.28
C TYR A 123 -10.47 -5.53 11.31
N LEU A 124 -9.82 -5.26 12.45
CA LEU A 124 -8.39 -5.50 12.60
C LEU A 124 -8.03 -6.98 12.48
N THR A 125 -8.80 -7.85 13.12
CA THR A 125 -8.60 -9.31 13.02
C THR A 125 -8.72 -9.81 11.59
N HIS A 126 -9.69 -9.29 10.83
CA HIS A 126 -9.85 -9.63 9.42
C HIS A 126 -8.63 -9.19 8.61
N ILE A 127 -8.19 -7.94 8.73
CA ILE A 127 -6.99 -7.44 8.05
C ILE A 127 -5.77 -8.31 8.38
N ALA A 128 -5.52 -8.55 9.68
CA ALA A 128 -4.39 -9.37 10.12
C ALA A 128 -4.44 -10.78 9.52
N SER A 129 -5.61 -11.42 9.51
CA SER A 129 -5.79 -12.76 8.95
C SER A 129 -5.49 -12.81 7.44
N GLN A 130 -5.89 -11.78 6.69
CA GLN A 130 -5.60 -11.70 5.25
C GLN A 130 -4.10 -11.57 5.00
N PHE A 131 -3.39 -10.72 5.75
CA PHE A 131 -1.93 -10.60 5.63
C PHE A 131 -1.20 -11.88 6.06
N HIS A 132 -1.69 -12.57 7.09
CA HIS A 132 -1.14 -13.85 7.50
C HIS A 132 -1.28 -14.92 6.39
N LYS A 133 -2.44 -15.00 5.72
CA LYS A 133 -2.61 -15.86 4.54
C LYS A 133 -1.63 -15.51 3.42
N LEU A 134 -1.33 -14.23 3.25
CA LEU A 134 -0.33 -13.75 2.31
C LEU A 134 1.11 -13.90 2.83
N ARG A 135 1.32 -14.52 3.99
CA ARG A 135 2.63 -14.71 4.65
C ARG A 135 3.38 -13.39 4.88
N TYR A 136 2.66 -12.35 5.31
CA TYR A 136 3.24 -11.14 5.86
C TYR A 136 2.96 -11.06 7.35
N ASN A 137 4.02 -10.74 8.11
CA ASN A 137 3.88 -10.41 9.51
C ASN A 137 3.48 -8.94 9.62
N VAL A 138 2.35 -8.68 10.26
CA VAL A 138 1.84 -7.32 10.44
C VAL A 138 1.49 -7.05 11.88
N ARG A 139 1.63 -5.80 12.30
CA ARG A 139 1.02 -5.27 13.52
C ARG A 139 0.10 -4.12 13.13
N LEU A 140 -1.02 -4.05 13.81
CA LEU A 140 -2.09 -3.10 13.53
C LEU A 140 -2.30 -2.18 14.72
N GLY A 141 -2.74 -0.96 14.45
CA GLY A 141 -3.19 -0.03 15.49
C GLY A 141 -4.30 0.86 14.94
N ILE A 142 -5.36 1.09 15.72
CA ILE A 142 -6.45 1.98 15.37
C ILE A 142 -6.67 3.04 16.46
N ALA A 143 -6.81 4.31 16.05
CA ALA A 143 -7.00 5.45 16.92
C ALA A 143 -7.65 6.63 16.17
N ASP A 144 -7.99 7.71 16.90
CA ASP A 144 -8.58 8.94 16.33
C ASP A 144 -7.58 9.78 15.52
N THR A 145 -6.28 9.53 15.66
CA THR A 145 -5.21 10.26 14.97
C THR A 145 -4.24 9.30 14.30
N ILE A 146 -3.62 9.76 13.21
CA ILE A 146 -2.60 9.00 12.49
C ILE A 146 -1.42 8.69 13.43
N GLY A 147 -0.94 9.72 14.17
CA GLY A 147 0.18 9.55 15.10
C GLY A 147 -0.09 8.51 16.18
N MET A 148 -1.31 8.50 16.75
CA MET A 148 -1.66 7.53 17.80
C MET A 148 -1.86 6.11 17.23
N ALA A 149 -2.49 5.97 16.05
CA ALA A 149 -2.64 4.68 15.37
C ALA A 149 -1.26 4.07 15.05
N TRP A 150 -0.33 4.90 14.58
CA TRP A 150 1.05 4.52 14.31
C TRP A 150 1.77 4.03 15.58
N ALA A 151 1.62 4.78 16.68
CA ALA A 151 2.20 4.43 17.98
C ALA A 151 1.60 3.12 18.51
N ALA A 152 0.29 2.93 18.40
CA ALA A 152 -0.40 1.72 18.84
C ALA A 152 0.09 0.49 18.06
N ALA A 153 0.27 0.59 16.74
CA ALA A 153 0.76 -0.51 15.92
C ALA A 153 2.16 -0.99 16.34
N ARG A 154 3.03 -0.08 16.82
CA ARG A 154 4.43 -0.38 17.11
C ARG A 154 4.73 -0.66 18.59
N PHE A 155 4.06 0.06 19.49
CA PHE A 155 4.43 0.08 20.90
C PHE A 155 3.35 -0.40 21.86
N SER A 156 2.10 -0.58 21.41
CA SER A 156 1.01 -1.06 22.25
C SER A 156 0.82 -2.57 22.18
N THR A 157 0.41 -3.17 23.29
CA THR A 157 -0.13 -4.54 23.32
C THR A 157 -1.60 -4.58 22.94
N ASN A 158 -2.33 -3.48 23.17
CA ASN A 158 -3.71 -3.32 22.72
C ASN A 158 -3.72 -2.53 21.39
N PRO A 159 -4.16 -3.10 20.27
CA PRO A 159 -4.17 -2.41 18.99
C PRO A 159 -5.24 -1.32 18.89
N ILE A 160 -6.24 -1.31 19.79
CA ILE A 160 -7.37 -0.39 19.76
C ILE A 160 -7.21 0.66 20.86
N VAL A 161 -7.01 1.91 20.45
CA VAL A 161 -7.10 3.06 21.34
C VAL A 161 -8.50 3.62 21.27
N ALA A 162 -9.16 3.59 22.43
CA ALA A 162 -10.55 4.08 22.53
C ALA A 162 -10.64 5.57 22.14
N PRO A 163 -11.77 6.03 21.61
CA PRO A 163 -11.98 7.42 21.28
C PRO A 163 -11.67 8.37 22.44
N ASN A 164 -10.95 9.46 22.12
CA ASN A 164 -10.52 10.50 23.08
C ASN A 164 -9.54 10.02 24.19
N HIS A 165 -8.95 8.81 24.07
CA HIS A 165 -7.99 8.28 25.05
C HIS A 165 -6.52 8.39 24.59
N GLN A 166 -6.21 9.22 23.59
CA GLN A 166 -4.88 9.37 23.02
C GLN A 166 -3.84 9.78 24.07
N ALA A 167 -4.21 10.78 24.91
CA ALA A 167 -3.30 11.30 25.94
C ALA A 167 -2.92 10.23 26.97
N THR A 168 -3.88 9.44 27.41
CA THR A 168 -3.65 8.35 28.37
C THR A 168 -2.81 7.25 27.73
N ALA A 169 -3.14 6.84 26.49
CA ALA A 169 -2.46 5.77 25.79
C ALA A 169 -0.99 6.13 25.49
N ILE A 170 -0.74 7.35 24.94
CA ILE A 170 0.61 7.76 24.56
C ILE A 170 1.49 8.01 25.76
N SER A 171 0.94 8.41 26.91
CA SER A 171 1.70 8.72 28.11
C SER A 171 2.56 7.56 28.61
N LEU A 172 2.12 6.33 28.40
CA LEU A 172 2.81 5.11 28.82
C LEU A 172 3.86 4.64 27.80
N MET A 173 3.88 5.21 26.61
CA MET A 173 4.75 4.78 25.52
C MET A 173 6.10 5.52 25.55
N PRO A 174 7.17 4.91 24.97
CA PRO A 174 8.46 5.57 24.87
C PRO A 174 8.41 6.77 23.91
N PRO A 175 9.34 7.74 24.00
CA PRO A 175 9.39 8.89 23.09
C PRO A 175 9.48 8.52 21.59
N ALA A 176 10.02 7.34 21.28
CA ALA A 176 10.03 6.79 19.92
C ALA A 176 8.62 6.65 19.29
N ALA A 177 7.58 6.54 20.11
CA ALA A 177 6.18 6.49 19.68
C ALA A 177 5.70 7.79 19.00
N LEU A 178 6.44 8.89 19.12
CA LEU A 178 6.15 10.18 18.47
C LEU A 178 6.83 10.34 17.12
N ARG A 179 7.41 9.30 16.52
CA ARG A 179 8.09 9.36 15.20
C ARG A 179 9.19 10.44 15.14
N LEU A 180 9.95 10.56 16.22
CA LEU A 180 11.06 11.51 16.34
C LEU A 180 12.31 10.97 15.64
N ASP A 181 13.16 11.89 15.19
CA ASP A 181 14.50 11.55 14.70
C ASP A 181 15.39 10.99 15.82
N ASP A 182 16.46 10.32 15.43
CA ASP A 182 17.36 9.61 16.36
C ASP A 182 18.04 10.58 17.34
N ASP A 183 18.46 11.76 16.85
CA ASP A 183 19.11 12.78 17.70
C ASP A 183 18.18 13.26 18.82
N THR A 184 16.93 13.60 18.46
CA THR A 184 15.92 14.03 19.45
C THR A 184 15.62 12.90 20.45
N ARG A 185 15.51 11.64 19.97
CA ARG A 185 15.29 10.48 20.84
C ARG A 185 16.46 10.26 21.82
N GLU A 186 17.70 10.34 21.32
CA GLU A 186 18.89 10.19 22.14
C GLU A 186 18.97 11.30 23.20
N ARG A 187 18.69 12.55 22.84
CA ARG A 187 18.68 13.69 23.76
C ARG A 187 17.61 13.53 24.85
N LEU A 188 16.40 13.09 24.50
CA LEU A 188 15.35 12.78 25.48
C LEU A 188 15.80 11.68 26.44
N HIS A 189 16.43 10.62 25.91
CA HIS A 189 16.93 9.51 26.68
C HIS A 189 18.03 9.94 27.66
N LYS A 190 19.02 10.76 27.22
CA LYS A 190 20.09 11.31 28.06
C LYS A 190 19.56 12.18 29.22
N LEU A 191 18.41 12.85 29.00
CA LEU A 191 17.72 13.64 30.01
C LEU A 191 16.78 12.85 30.92
N GLY A 192 16.73 11.52 30.78
CA GLY A 192 15.90 10.63 31.59
C GLY A 192 14.44 10.53 31.22
N PHE A 193 14.03 11.11 30.10
CA PHE A 193 12.65 10.97 29.59
C PHE A 193 12.45 9.60 28.96
N ARG A 194 11.89 8.67 29.72
CA ARG A 194 11.68 7.27 29.31
C ARG A 194 10.31 7.05 28.69
N THR A 195 9.32 7.87 29.06
CA THR A 195 7.96 7.83 28.53
C THR A 195 7.51 9.21 28.07
N VAL A 196 6.55 9.26 27.16
CA VAL A 196 5.95 10.52 26.69
C VAL A 196 5.30 11.26 27.87
N GLY A 197 4.65 10.54 28.78
CA GLY A 197 4.04 11.11 29.99
C GLY A 197 5.00 11.90 30.86
N SER A 198 6.29 11.55 30.87
CA SER A 198 7.31 12.25 31.70
C SER A 198 7.55 13.70 31.27
N PHE A 199 7.17 14.10 30.06
CA PHE A 199 7.32 15.49 29.58
C PHE A 199 6.02 16.15 29.11
N LEU A 200 4.87 15.44 29.12
CA LEU A 200 3.58 16.03 28.72
C LEU A 200 3.22 17.31 29.50
N ASN A 201 3.54 17.38 30.78
CA ASN A 201 3.21 18.49 31.64
C ASN A 201 4.28 19.60 31.67
N ILE A 202 5.37 19.46 30.90
CA ILE A 202 6.43 20.48 30.81
C ILE A 202 5.91 21.64 29.95
N LYS A 203 6.25 22.87 30.36
CA LYS A 203 5.89 24.07 29.58
C LYS A 203 6.37 23.95 28.14
N ARG A 204 5.46 24.15 27.19
CA ARG A 204 5.72 24.00 25.74
C ARG A 204 6.91 24.85 25.26
N SER A 205 7.06 26.08 25.81
CA SER A 205 8.19 26.96 25.50
C SER A 205 9.54 26.34 25.91
N ALA A 206 9.58 25.60 27.02
CA ALA A 206 10.79 24.91 27.47
C ALA A 206 11.12 23.68 26.57
N LEU A 207 10.10 22.92 26.17
CA LEU A 207 10.26 21.80 25.23
C LEU A 207 10.74 22.32 23.85
N ARG A 208 10.10 23.38 23.32
CA ARG A 208 10.49 24.01 22.05
C ARG A 208 11.94 24.45 22.05
N ARG A 209 12.39 25.14 23.10
CA ARG A 209 13.78 25.62 23.20
C ARG A 209 14.80 24.49 23.25
N ARG A 210 14.46 23.33 23.85
CA ARG A 210 15.38 22.19 24.01
C ARG A 210 15.37 21.20 22.86
N PHE A 211 14.21 20.95 22.26
CA PHE A 211 14.00 19.86 21.29
C PHE A 211 13.46 20.33 19.92
N GLY A 212 13.23 21.65 19.79
CA GLY A 212 12.69 22.23 18.55
C GLY A 212 11.18 22.10 18.41
N GLU A 213 10.67 22.61 17.29
CA GLU A 213 9.23 22.64 17.00
C GLU A 213 8.69 21.25 16.66
N ARG A 214 9.51 20.40 16.05
CA ARG A 214 9.09 19.08 15.54
C ARG A 214 8.59 18.16 16.65
N LEU A 215 9.19 18.20 17.85
CA LEU A 215 8.68 17.42 18.99
C LEU A 215 7.25 17.85 19.34
N LEU A 216 6.99 19.15 19.39
CA LEU A 216 5.66 19.68 19.73
C LEU A 216 4.65 19.35 18.63
N GLN A 217 5.02 19.51 17.38
CA GLN A 217 4.17 19.16 16.26
C GLN A 217 3.75 17.69 16.28
N ARG A 218 4.71 16.76 16.45
CA ARG A 218 4.41 15.33 16.54
C ARG A 218 3.55 14.98 17.75
N LEU A 219 3.77 15.66 18.87
CA LEU A 219 2.93 15.51 20.05
C LEU A 219 1.50 15.99 19.78
N ASP A 220 1.34 17.18 19.18
CA ASP A 220 0.04 17.76 18.85
C ASP A 220 -0.73 16.92 17.84
N GLN A 221 -0.05 16.40 16.80
CA GLN A 221 -0.61 15.48 15.84
C GLN A 221 -1.08 14.17 16.48
N THR A 222 -0.30 13.64 17.43
CA THR A 222 -0.65 12.42 18.15
C THR A 222 -1.84 12.62 19.09
N LEU A 223 -1.91 13.77 19.75
CA LEU A 223 -3.00 14.14 20.66
C LEU A 223 -4.26 14.63 19.94
N GLY A 224 -4.15 14.95 18.63
CA GLY A 224 -5.27 15.47 17.83
C GLY A 224 -5.49 16.98 17.92
N TRP A 225 -4.52 17.72 18.48
CA TRP A 225 -4.54 19.20 18.53
C TRP A 225 -4.12 19.84 17.22
N GLU A 226 -3.33 19.13 16.42
CA GLU A 226 -2.96 19.48 15.05
C GLU A 226 -3.33 18.33 14.11
N ARG A 227 -3.88 18.68 12.94
CA ARG A 227 -4.20 17.67 11.91
C ARG A 227 -2.95 17.22 11.19
N GLU A 228 -2.80 15.93 11.03
CA GLU A 228 -1.83 15.33 10.12
C GLU A 228 -2.52 15.03 8.79
N ALA A 229 -1.93 15.51 7.68
CA ALA A 229 -2.49 15.27 6.35
C ALA A 229 -2.24 13.81 5.94
N LEU A 230 -3.30 13.13 5.54
CA LEU A 230 -3.23 11.85 4.83
C LEU A 230 -3.16 12.16 3.33
N VAL A 231 -2.10 11.70 2.66
CA VAL A 231 -1.98 11.78 1.19
C VAL A 231 -2.32 10.39 0.64
N PRO A 232 -3.58 10.17 0.20
CA PRO A 232 -4.00 8.86 -0.26
C PRO A 232 -3.24 8.44 -1.52
N LEU A 233 -2.94 7.14 -1.61
CA LEU A 233 -2.59 6.52 -2.88
C LEU A 233 -3.72 6.79 -3.86
N GLN A 234 -3.37 7.30 -5.02
CA GLN A 234 -4.31 7.36 -6.13
C GLN A 234 -4.23 6.00 -6.82
N PRO A 235 -5.32 5.20 -6.81
CA PRO A 235 -5.33 4.00 -7.63
C PRO A 235 -4.99 4.42 -9.05
N VAL A 236 -4.10 3.69 -9.69
CA VAL A 236 -3.91 3.85 -11.14
C VAL A 236 -5.29 3.61 -11.72
N ALA A 237 -5.89 4.64 -12.30
CA ALA A 237 -7.20 4.52 -12.93
C ALA A 237 -7.07 3.38 -13.95
N PRO A 238 -7.92 2.34 -13.89
CA PRO A 238 -7.82 1.26 -14.83
C PRO A 238 -7.85 1.83 -16.25
N TYR A 239 -7.05 1.25 -17.15
CA TYR A 239 -7.13 1.59 -18.57
C TYR A 239 -8.45 1.06 -19.11
N GLU A 240 -9.49 1.83 -18.84
CA GLU A 240 -10.88 1.48 -19.09
C GLU A 240 -11.60 2.64 -19.79
N GLU A 241 -12.34 2.31 -20.81
CA GLU A 241 -13.27 3.22 -21.49
C GLU A 241 -14.66 2.65 -21.40
N ARG A 242 -15.63 3.53 -21.15
CA ARG A 242 -17.05 3.17 -21.01
C ARG A 242 -17.90 3.89 -22.06
N LEU A 243 -18.80 3.18 -22.68
CA LEU A 243 -19.77 3.73 -23.62
C LEU A 243 -21.18 3.32 -23.21
N PRO A 244 -21.90 4.15 -22.44
CA PRO A 244 -23.31 3.94 -22.19
C PRO A 244 -24.11 4.29 -23.43
N CYS A 245 -25.11 3.47 -23.76
CA CYS A 245 -25.98 3.62 -24.92
C CYS A 245 -27.37 4.01 -24.45
N LEU A 246 -27.86 5.19 -24.88
CA LEU A 246 -29.23 5.63 -24.56
C LEU A 246 -30.28 4.71 -25.19
N GLU A 247 -30.01 4.21 -26.42
CA GLU A 247 -30.77 3.17 -27.05
C GLU A 247 -29.94 1.89 -27.10
N PRO A 248 -30.49 0.75 -26.65
CA PRO A 248 -29.74 -0.49 -26.60
C PRO A 248 -29.33 -0.96 -28.02
N ILE A 249 -28.07 -1.32 -28.18
CA ILE A 249 -27.49 -1.74 -29.46
C ILE A 249 -27.76 -3.23 -29.68
N THR A 250 -28.48 -3.55 -30.79
CA THR A 250 -28.84 -4.91 -31.14
C THR A 250 -28.14 -5.43 -32.39
N THR A 251 -27.48 -4.53 -33.14
CA THR A 251 -26.90 -4.88 -34.45
C THR A 251 -25.38 -5.06 -34.36
N ARG A 252 -24.82 -5.94 -35.17
CA ARG A 252 -23.38 -6.15 -35.28
C ARG A 252 -22.66 -4.85 -35.64
N THR A 253 -23.14 -4.11 -36.62
CA THR A 253 -22.56 -2.83 -37.03
C THR A 253 -22.53 -1.83 -35.85
N GLY A 254 -23.60 -1.80 -35.05
CA GLY A 254 -23.63 -0.95 -33.87
C GLY A 254 -22.56 -1.33 -32.81
N ILE A 255 -22.33 -2.64 -32.62
CA ILE A 255 -21.26 -3.15 -31.73
C ILE A 255 -19.89 -2.77 -32.27
N GLU A 256 -19.67 -2.88 -33.59
CA GLU A 256 -18.41 -2.51 -34.25
C GLU A 256 -18.11 -1.00 -34.09
N ILE A 257 -19.12 -0.14 -34.26
CA ILE A 257 -18.98 1.31 -34.06
C ILE A 257 -18.67 1.64 -32.59
N ALA A 258 -19.37 1.00 -31.65
CA ALA A 258 -19.13 1.17 -30.22
C ALA A 258 -17.71 0.76 -29.84
N LEU A 259 -17.26 -0.38 -30.34
CA LEU A 259 -15.89 -0.87 -30.09
C LEU A 259 -14.82 0.04 -30.67
N GLN A 260 -15.00 0.53 -31.92
CA GLN A 260 -14.07 1.45 -32.55
C GLN A 260 -13.90 2.72 -31.70
N ARG A 261 -15.02 3.28 -31.24
CA ARG A 261 -14.98 4.49 -30.38
C ARG A 261 -14.25 4.28 -29.06
N LEU A 262 -14.47 3.12 -28.41
CA LEU A 262 -13.77 2.76 -27.18
C LEU A 262 -12.26 2.57 -27.41
N LEU A 263 -11.90 1.91 -28.51
CA LEU A 263 -10.49 1.70 -28.86
C LEU A 263 -9.78 3.01 -29.19
N ASP A 264 -10.43 3.94 -29.87
CA ASP A 264 -9.84 5.26 -30.18
C ASP A 264 -9.54 6.04 -28.89
N GLY A 265 -10.46 6.05 -27.92
CA GLY A 265 -10.28 6.67 -26.62
C GLY A 265 -9.12 6.04 -25.82
N LEU A 266 -9.18 4.73 -25.62
CA LEU A 266 -8.19 3.97 -24.86
C LEU A 266 -6.78 4.06 -25.48
N CYS A 267 -6.68 3.86 -26.80
CA CYS A 267 -5.39 3.90 -27.50
C CYS A 267 -4.79 5.31 -27.53
N SER A 268 -5.62 6.35 -27.57
CA SER A 268 -5.14 7.74 -27.44
C SER A 268 -4.48 7.98 -26.08
N ARG A 269 -5.13 7.52 -25.01
CA ARG A 269 -4.57 7.61 -23.65
C ARG A 269 -3.27 6.81 -23.53
N LEU A 270 -3.24 5.57 -23.98
CA LEU A 270 -2.05 4.72 -23.94
C LEU A 270 -0.88 5.32 -24.73
N ARG A 271 -1.14 5.92 -25.91
CA ARG A 271 -0.09 6.63 -26.69
C ARG A 271 0.51 7.80 -25.95
N ASN A 272 -0.34 8.62 -25.31
CA ASN A 272 0.12 9.77 -24.55
C ASN A 272 1.02 9.38 -23.36
N GLU A 273 0.82 8.17 -22.81
CA GLU A 273 1.60 7.63 -21.69
C GLU A 273 2.77 6.73 -22.15
N GLY A 274 2.99 6.58 -23.47
CA GLY A 274 4.05 5.71 -24.02
C GLY A 274 3.82 4.23 -23.82
N LEU A 275 2.56 3.81 -23.57
CA LEU A 275 2.16 2.45 -23.25
C LEU A 275 1.44 1.77 -24.40
N GLY A 276 1.38 0.44 -24.36
CA GLY A 276 0.57 -0.41 -25.22
C GLY A 276 -0.05 -1.55 -24.42
N LEU A 277 -1.23 -1.98 -24.82
CA LEU A 277 -1.90 -3.12 -24.16
C LEU A 277 -1.37 -4.46 -24.69
N ARG A 278 -1.33 -5.44 -23.76
CA ARG A 278 -1.04 -6.86 -24.06
C ARG A 278 -2.30 -7.71 -24.02
N ASN A 279 -3.21 -7.36 -23.12
CA ASN A 279 -4.48 -8.06 -22.95
C ASN A 279 -5.58 -7.01 -22.81
N ALA A 280 -6.67 -7.18 -23.52
CA ALA A 280 -7.85 -6.35 -23.38
C ALA A 280 -9.12 -7.20 -23.40
N SER A 281 -10.12 -6.76 -22.65
CA SER A 281 -11.46 -7.34 -22.64
C SER A 281 -12.52 -6.30 -22.96
N VAL A 282 -13.52 -6.70 -23.70
CA VAL A 282 -14.75 -5.92 -23.91
C VAL A 282 -15.89 -6.65 -23.21
N THR A 283 -16.48 -5.98 -22.23
CA THR A 283 -17.63 -6.46 -21.47
C THR A 283 -18.87 -5.71 -21.94
N CYS A 284 -19.86 -6.44 -22.39
CA CYS A 284 -21.14 -5.96 -22.91
C CYS A 284 -22.24 -6.26 -21.88
N TYR A 285 -22.83 -5.24 -21.30
CA TYR A 285 -23.95 -5.35 -20.36
C TYR A 285 -25.25 -5.21 -21.13
N ARG A 286 -26.09 -6.25 -21.05
CA ARG A 286 -27.34 -6.34 -21.78
C ARG A 286 -28.52 -5.89 -20.93
N VAL A 287 -29.58 -5.43 -21.57
CA VAL A 287 -30.84 -5.00 -20.94
C VAL A 287 -31.50 -6.11 -20.10
N ASP A 288 -31.28 -7.38 -20.46
CA ASP A 288 -31.79 -8.55 -19.70
C ASP A 288 -30.88 -8.98 -18.53
N ASN A 289 -29.97 -8.09 -18.05
CA ASN A 289 -29.00 -8.31 -16.99
C ASN A 289 -27.97 -9.44 -17.25
N LYS A 290 -27.82 -9.87 -18.50
CA LYS A 290 -26.74 -10.78 -18.88
C LYS A 290 -25.51 -10.01 -19.29
N ILE A 291 -24.35 -10.63 -19.10
CA ILE A 291 -23.05 -10.07 -19.43
C ILE A 291 -22.39 -10.98 -20.47
N GLU A 292 -21.93 -10.38 -21.55
CA GLU A 292 -21.11 -11.04 -22.57
C GLU A 292 -19.73 -10.43 -22.55
N THR A 293 -18.66 -11.24 -22.58
CA THR A 293 -17.28 -10.74 -22.55
C THR A 293 -16.45 -11.43 -23.62
N ILE A 294 -15.70 -10.63 -24.37
CA ILE A 294 -14.71 -11.11 -25.33
C ILE A 294 -13.34 -10.54 -24.96
N GLU A 295 -12.29 -11.34 -25.13
CA GLU A 295 -10.92 -10.98 -24.76
C GLU A 295 -9.98 -11.15 -25.94
N VAL A 296 -8.98 -10.27 -26.05
CA VAL A 296 -7.91 -10.36 -27.05
C VAL A 296 -6.56 -10.21 -26.41
N ASN A 297 -5.57 -10.86 -27.00
CA ASN A 297 -4.18 -10.81 -26.59
C ASN A 297 -3.31 -10.41 -27.77
N THR A 298 -2.29 -9.59 -27.50
CA THR A 298 -1.31 -9.17 -28.51
C THR A 298 0.06 -9.81 -28.25
N GLY A 299 0.76 -10.15 -29.33
CA GLY A 299 2.13 -10.70 -29.25
C GLY A 299 3.19 -9.68 -28.75
N SER A 300 2.90 -8.37 -28.91
CA SER A 300 3.72 -7.24 -28.43
C SER A 300 2.80 -6.13 -27.93
N PRO A 301 3.26 -5.23 -27.02
CA PRO A 301 2.45 -4.11 -26.57
C PRO A 301 1.96 -3.25 -27.75
N SER A 302 0.65 -3.05 -27.86
CA SER A 302 0.03 -2.30 -28.97
C SER A 302 -0.87 -1.20 -28.46
N ASN A 303 -0.81 -0.04 -29.10
CA ASN A 303 -1.72 1.09 -28.93
C ASN A 303 -2.30 1.55 -30.27
N ASN A 304 -2.31 0.66 -31.26
CA ASN A 304 -2.88 0.89 -32.57
C ASN A 304 -4.35 0.41 -32.60
N PRO A 305 -5.34 1.34 -32.68
CA PRO A 305 -6.75 0.99 -32.61
C PRO A 305 -7.20 0.08 -33.78
N HIS A 306 -6.65 0.27 -34.99
CA HIS A 306 -6.99 -0.58 -36.15
C HIS A 306 -6.50 -2.02 -35.99
N HIS A 307 -5.28 -2.21 -35.44
CA HIS A 307 -4.76 -3.55 -35.16
C HIS A 307 -5.62 -4.26 -34.12
N LEU A 308 -5.95 -3.58 -33.03
CA LEU A 308 -6.77 -4.13 -31.95
C LEU A 308 -8.21 -4.41 -32.41
N PHE A 309 -8.77 -3.52 -33.21
CA PHE A 309 -10.09 -3.71 -33.75
C PHE A 309 -10.17 -5.01 -34.57
N ARG A 310 -9.20 -5.30 -35.42
CA ARG A 310 -9.16 -6.55 -36.22
C ARG A 310 -9.12 -7.79 -35.32
N LEU A 311 -8.45 -7.74 -34.18
CA LEU A 311 -8.41 -8.87 -33.23
C LEU A 311 -9.80 -9.09 -32.60
N PHE A 312 -10.48 -8.02 -32.21
CA PHE A 312 -11.83 -8.11 -31.65
C PHE A 312 -12.86 -8.51 -32.69
N GLU A 313 -12.72 -8.03 -33.92
CA GLU A 313 -13.64 -8.34 -35.03
C GLU A 313 -13.82 -9.84 -35.23
N LEU A 314 -12.76 -10.63 -35.04
CA LEU A 314 -12.78 -12.09 -35.10
C LEU A 314 -13.69 -12.70 -34.02
N LYS A 315 -13.86 -12.01 -32.88
CA LYS A 315 -14.62 -12.48 -31.72
C LYS A 315 -15.98 -11.80 -31.54
N ILE A 316 -16.27 -10.72 -32.25
CA ILE A 316 -17.57 -10.04 -32.16
C ILE A 316 -18.74 -10.99 -32.46
N THR A 317 -18.54 -12.00 -33.28
CA THR A 317 -19.54 -13.03 -33.59
C THR A 317 -19.96 -13.88 -32.40
N GLU A 318 -19.16 -13.90 -31.35
CA GLU A 318 -19.46 -14.60 -30.10
C GLU A 318 -20.42 -13.80 -29.20
N VAL A 319 -20.52 -12.47 -29.42
CA VAL A 319 -21.40 -11.59 -28.65
C VAL A 319 -22.83 -11.70 -29.14
N ARG A 320 -23.74 -12.07 -28.26
CA ARG A 320 -25.18 -12.17 -28.54
C ARG A 320 -25.93 -10.99 -27.93
N PRO A 321 -26.24 -9.95 -28.69
CA PRO A 321 -26.88 -8.75 -28.17
C PRO A 321 -28.30 -8.95 -27.63
N ALA A 322 -29.04 -9.96 -28.15
CA ALA A 322 -30.42 -10.29 -27.77
C ALA A 322 -31.36 -9.06 -27.75
N LEU A 323 -31.83 -8.64 -26.54
CA LEU A 323 -32.69 -7.46 -26.36
C LEU A 323 -31.93 -6.12 -26.48
N GLY A 324 -30.64 -6.18 -26.64
CA GLY A 324 -29.73 -5.03 -26.81
C GLY A 324 -28.72 -4.88 -25.68
N ILE A 325 -27.62 -4.21 -26.00
CA ILE A 325 -26.52 -3.87 -25.07
C ILE A 325 -26.67 -2.40 -24.69
N GLU A 326 -26.75 -2.11 -23.42
CA GLU A 326 -26.92 -0.76 -22.87
C GLU A 326 -25.61 -0.12 -22.39
N LEU A 327 -24.55 -0.95 -22.15
CA LEU A 327 -23.24 -0.45 -21.73
C LEU A 327 -22.14 -1.36 -22.28
N PHE A 328 -21.16 -0.75 -22.92
CA PHE A 328 -19.89 -1.38 -23.28
C PHE A 328 -18.78 -0.87 -22.37
N VAL A 329 -17.93 -1.77 -21.91
CA VAL A 329 -16.74 -1.46 -21.12
C VAL A 329 -15.54 -2.16 -21.75
N LEU A 330 -14.60 -1.37 -22.26
CA LEU A 330 -13.31 -1.85 -22.76
C LEU A 330 -12.25 -1.65 -21.68
N THR A 331 -11.60 -2.73 -21.26
CA THR A 331 -10.56 -2.71 -20.22
C THR A 331 -9.26 -3.28 -20.77
N ALA A 332 -8.16 -2.52 -20.66
CA ALA A 332 -6.82 -3.06 -20.86
C ALA A 332 -6.33 -3.68 -19.57
N VAL A 333 -6.32 -5.02 -19.50
CA VAL A 333 -5.98 -5.78 -18.27
C VAL A 333 -4.49 -5.73 -17.98
N ASN A 334 -3.66 -5.75 -19.04
CA ASN A 334 -2.21 -5.67 -18.94
C ASN A 334 -1.68 -4.64 -19.94
N VAL A 335 -0.90 -3.69 -19.46
CA VAL A 335 -0.24 -2.64 -20.25
C VAL A 335 1.26 -2.66 -19.98
N GLU A 336 2.04 -2.44 -21.04
CA GLU A 336 3.51 -2.44 -20.99
C GLU A 336 4.06 -1.25 -21.78
N PRO A 337 5.25 -0.75 -21.49
CA PRO A 337 5.89 0.28 -22.30
C PRO A 337 6.08 -0.19 -23.75
N VAL A 338 5.69 0.65 -24.71
CA VAL A 338 5.99 0.40 -26.12
C VAL A 338 7.45 0.73 -26.37
N ARG A 339 8.26 -0.27 -26.73
CA ARG A 339 9.62 -0.03 -27.19
C ARG A 339 9.52 0.62 -28.57
N LEU A 340 9.98 1.87 -28.69
CA LEU A 340 10.23 2.47 -29.99
C LEU A 340 11.36 1.67 -30.64
N ASN A 341 11.06 0.79 -31.57
CA ASN A 341 12.07 0.24 -32.45
C ASN A 341 12.58 1.44 -33.28
N GLN A 342 13.81 1.88 -33.03
CA GLN A 342 14.52 2.70 -34.00
C GLN A 342 14.75 1.82 -35.24
N GLU A 343 14.06 2.18 -36.33
CA GLU A 343 14.43 1.74 -37.66
C GLU A 343 15.78 2.34 -38.08
#